data_43b4936c6cf555502bddf46460b27960
#
_entry.id   43b4936c6cf555502bddf46460b27960
#
_cell.length_a   1.000
_cell.length_b   1.000
_cell.length_c   1.000
_cell.angle_alpha   90.00
_cell.angle_beta   90.00
_cell.angle_gamma   90.00
#
_symmetry.space_group_name_H-M   'P 1'
#
loop_
_entity.id
_entity.type
_entity.pdbx_description
1 polymer ?
#
loop_
_entity_poly.entity_id
_entity_poly.type
_entity_poly.pdbx_seq_one_letter_code
_entity_poly.pdbx_strand_id
1 'polypeptide(L)'
;SRWEKTIGGVVFTGRQEVMARAKAIIEEGKAATPEGTISAEAQTFVLDLLKAHSDPASKTGAGVKAVKVGSNPEFPDTKCFVIERVDGTEVDFSYIKCVANLYPEASEGGKGGGQRKGDRKRK
;
A
#
# COMPACT_ATOMS: atom_id res chain seq x y z
N SER A 1 9.18 7.78 -19.60
CA SER A 1 9.26 6.33 -19.58
C SER A 1 7.93 5.74 -19.14
N ARG A 2 7.56 4.61 -19.69
CA ARG A 2 6.29 3.97 -19.34
C ARG A 2 6.30 3.41 -17.92
N TRP A 3 7.48 3.25 -17.32
CA TRP A 3 7.60 2.77 -15.94
C TRP A 3 7.49 3.89 -14.91
N GLU A 4 7.59 5.13 -15.35
CA GLU A 4 7.50 6.26 -14.44
C GLU A 4 6.07 6.49 -13.99
N LYS A 5 5.90 6.68 -12.70
CA LYS A 5 4.60 7.01 -12.10
C LYS A 5 4.82 8.14 -11.12
N THR A 6 3.86 9.06 -11.07
CA THR A 6 3.87 10.12 -10.06
C THR A 6 2.86 9.73 -9.00
N ILE A 7 3.33 9.58 -7.78
CA ILE A 7 2.49 9.15 -6.66
C ILE A 7 2.74 10.12 -5.50
N GLY A 8 1.67 10.78 -5.05
CA GLY A 8 1.81 11.77 -3.99
C GLY A 8 2.70 12.93 -4.38
N GLY A 9 2.76 13.26 -5.66
CA GLY A 9 3.58 14.36 -6.14
C GLY A 9 5.04 14.02 -6.37
N VAL A 10 5.43 12.76 -6.16
CA VAL A 10 6.83 12.32 -6.32
C VAL A 10 6.90 11.37 -7.50
N VAL A 11 7.92 11.55 -8.34
CA VAL A 11 8.13 10.69 -9.51
C VAL A 11 8.94 9.47 -9.11
N PHE A 12 8.44 8.30 -9.47
CA PHE A 12 9.12 7.02 -9.25
C PHE A 12 9.45 6.43 -10.61
N THR A 13 10.62 5.83 -10.73
CA THR A 13 11.08 5.32 -12.03
C THR A 13 10.69 3.87 -12.28
N GLY A 14 10.17 3.18 -11.30
CA GLY A 14 9.72 1.81 -11.48
C GLY A 14 9.16 1.21 -10.22
N ARG A 15 8.73 -0.03 -10.36
CA ARG A 15 8.04 -0.78 -9.30
C ARG A 15 8.84 -0.84 -8.00
N GLN A 16 10.15 -1.09 -8.12
CA GLN A 16 10.99 -1.29 -6.93
C GLN A 16 11.06 -0.03 -6.07
N GLU A 17 11.09 1.14 -6.69
CA GLU A 17 11.13 2.39 -5.93
C GLU A 17 9.83 2.63 -5.17
N VAL A 18 8.70 2.32 -5.81
CA VAL A 18 7.39 2.48 -5.13
C VAL A 18 7.30 1.52 -3.95
N MET A 19 7.72 0.26 -4.15
CA MET A 19 7.74 -0.72 -3.06
C MET A 19 8.64 -0.28 -1.91
N ALA A 20 9.81 0.23 -2.24
CA ALA A 20 10.76 0.67 -1.21
C ALA A 20 10.18 1.84 -0.40
N ARG A 21 9.51 2.78 -1.06
CA ARG A 21 8.90 3.90 -0.36
C ARG A 21 7.80 3.42 0.59
N ALA A 22 6.95 2.49 0.11
CA ALA A 22 5.88 1.96 0.95
C ALA A 22 6.44 1.27 2.20
N LYS A 23 7.48 0.46 2.01
CA LYS A 23 8.11 -0.23 3.14
C LYS A 23 8.74 0.76 4.12
N ALA A 24 9.36 1.82 3.62
CA ALA A 24 9.97 2.84 4.48
C ALA A 24 8.91 3.53 5.33
N ILE A 25 7.74 3.80 4.76
CA ILE A 25 6.65 4.43 5.51
C ILE A 25 6.14 3.50 6.61
N ILE A 26 6.05 2.21 6.33
CA ILE A 26 5.63 1.24 7.35
C ILE A 26 6.63 1.25 8.51
N GLU A 27 7.94 1.28 8.20
CA GLU A 27 8.95 1.34 9.26
C GLU A 27 8.86 2.65 10.05
N GLU A 28 8.58 3.75 9.37
CA GLU A 28 8.35 5.04 10.04
C GLU A 28 7.21 4.91 11.05
N GLY A 29 6.10 4.31 10.64
CA GLY A 29 4.94 4.13 11.51
C GLY A 29 5.22 3.22 12.69
N LYS A 30 5.98 2.14 12.46
CA LYS A 30 6.31 1.21 13.53
C LYS A 30 7.15 1.88 14.62
N ALA A 31 7.98 2.85 14.24
CA ALA A 31 8.90 3.52 15.17
C ALA A 31 8.31 4.80 15.77
N ALA A 32 7.14 5.22 15.33
CA ALA A 32 6.58 6.51 15.71
C ALA A 32 5.94 6.48 17.09
N THR A 33 5.78 7.68 17.65
CA THR A 33 5.06 7.88 18.90
C THR A 33 3.99 8.95 18.65
N PRO A 34 2.69 8.63 18.73
CA PRO A 34 2.14 7.28 18.98
C PRO A 34 2.42 6.33 17.84
N GLU A 35 2.53 5.06 18.18
CA GLU A 35 2.82 4.03 17.18
C GLU A 35 1.76 4.06 16.08
N GLY A 36 2.24 3.93 14.85
CA GLY A 36 1.39 3.93 13.67
C GLY A 36 1.28 5.28 12.98
N THR A 37 1.70 6.35 13.64
CA THR A 37 1.64 7.71 13.08
C THR A 37 2.63 7.86 11.94
N ILE A 38 2.18 8.45 10.83
CA ILE A 38 3.06 8.73 9.70
C ILE A 38 2.89 10.20 9.29
N SER A 39 3.88 10.73 8.59
CA SER A 39 3.91 12.14 8.20
C SER A 39 2.78 12.47 7.22
N ALA A 40 2.48 13.76 7.09
CA ALA A 40 1.50 14.22 6.11
C ALA A 40 1.90 13.83 4.69
N GLU A 41 3.20 13.92 4.39
CA GLU A 41 3.69 13.51 3.06
C GLU A 41 3.49 12.03 2.82
N ALA A 42 3.74 11.21 3.85
CA ALA A 42 3.53 9.78 3.75
C ALA A 42 2.05 9.47 3.53
N GLN A 43 1.16 10.16 4.25
CA GLN A 43 -0.28 9.97 4.06
C GLN A 43 -0.70 10.32 2.64
N THR A 44 -0.16 11.41 2.09
CA THR A 44 -0.45 11.80 0.70
C THR A 44 -0.02 10.72 -0.28
N PHE A 45 1.17 10.16 -0.09
CA PHE A 45 1.66 9.05 -0.92
C PHE A 45 0.69 7.85 -0.85
N VAL A 46 0.34 7.45 0.37
CA VAL A 46 -0.50 6.26 0.57
C VAL A 46 -1.88 6.45 -0.04
N LEU A 47 -2.47 7.64 0.12
CA LEU A 47 -3.80 7.91 -0.45
C LEU A 47 -3.78 7.91 -1.97
N ASP A 48 -2.70 8.44 -2.55
CA ASP A 48 -2.57 8.41 -4.00
C ASP A 48 -2.35 6.98 -4.51
N LEU A 49 -1.56 6.21 -3.78
CA LEU A 49 -1.34 4.80 -4.11
C LEU A 49 -2.64 4.01 -4.03
N LEU A 50 -3.49 4.33 -3.06
CA LEU A 50 -4.78 3.65 -2.90
C LEU A 50 -5.65 3.74 -4.13
N LYS A 51 -5.50 4.80 -4.92
CA LYS A 51 -6.27 4.95 -6.16
C LYS A 51 -6.02 3.82 -7.15
N ALA A 52 -4.89 3.14 -7.03
CA ALA A 52 -4.57 1.98 -7.87
C ALA A 52 -5.15 0.67 -7.36
N HIS A 53 -5.79 0.69 -6.20
CA HIS A 53 -6.50 -0.47 -5.67
C HIS A 53 -7.65 -0.83 -6.60
N SER A 54 -8.01 -2.11 -6.64
CA SER A 54 -9.11 -2.55 -7.52
C SER A 54 -10.47 -2.02 -7.09
N ASP A 55 -10.61 -1.64 -5.81
CA ASP A 55 -11.86 -1.08 -5.30
C ASP A 55 -11.56 -0.02 -4.24
N PRO A 56 -11.04 1.15 -4.67
CA PRO A 56 -10.68 2.18 -3.69
C PRO A 56 -11.87 2.74 -2.94
N ALA A 57 -13.04 2.81 -3.58
CA ALA A 57 -14.23 3.38 -2.93
C ALA A 57 -14.63 2.60 -1.68
N SER A 58 -14.50 1.27 -1.72
CA SER A 58 -14.83 0.45 -0.54
C SER A 58 -13.88 0.74 0.61
N LYS A 59 -12.66 1.16 0.31
CA LYS A 59 -11.68 1.47 1.35
C LYS A 59 -11.89 2.86 1.94
N THR A 60 -12.23 3.84 1.10
CA THR A 60 -12.44 5.21 1.60
C THR A 60 -13.79 5.39 2.27
N GLY A 61 -14.81 4.63 1.83
CA GLY A 61 -16.15 4.66 2.44
C GLY A 61 -16.71 6.08 2.48
N ALA A 62 -17.11 6.52 3.67
CA ALA A 62 -17.71 7.83 3.87
C ALA A 62 -16.72 8.99 3.72
N GLY A 63 -15.45 8.69 3.63
CA GLY A 63 -14.39 9.68 3.49
C GLY A 63 -13.24 9.34 4.43
N VAL A 64 -12.06 9.83 4.05
CA VAL A 64 -10.83 9.55 4.80
C VAL A 64 -10.60 10.65 5.83
N LYS A 65 -10.37 10.24 7.08
CA LYS A 65 -9.93 11.15 8.12
C LYS A 65 -8.40 11.16 8.19
N ALA A 66 -7.78 9.96 8.15
CA ALA A 66 -6.33 9.86 8.27
C ALA A 66 -5.88 8.50 7.77
N VAL A 67 -4.58 8.39 7.53
CA VAL A 67 -3.93 7.12 7.19
C VAL A 67 -2.87 6.86 8.24
N LYS A 68 -2.74 5.60 8.63
CA LYS A 68 -1.73 5.20 9.63
C LYS A 68 -1.21 3.82 9.28
N VAL A 69 -0.22 3.36 10.04
CA VAL A 69 0.29 2.00 9.97
C VAL A 69 -0.34 1.21 11.11
N GLY A 70 -0.84 0.02 10.82
CA GLY A 70 -1.45 -0.83 11.84
C GLY A 70 -1.40 -2.27 11.42
N SER A 71 -2.16 -3.10 12.13
CA SER A 71 -2.22 -4.52 11.86
C SER A 71 -3.64 -4.91 11.50
N ASN A 72 -3.76 -5.91 10.62
CA ASN A 72 -5.03 -6.58 10.41
C ASN A 72 -5.23 -7.53 11.60
N PRO A 73 -6.42 -7.56 12.19
CA PRO A 73 -6.67 -8.44 13.35
C PRO A 73 -6.38 -9.91 13.07
N GLU A 74 -6.52 -10.35 11.81
CA GLU A 74 -6.23 -11.74 11.44
C GLU A 74 -4.73 -12.03 11.35
N PHE A 75 -3.91 -10.97 11.16
CA PHE A 75 -2.47 -11.13 10.98
C PHE A 75 -1.76 -10.08 11.83
N PRO A 76 -1.82 -10.22 13.17
CA PRO A 76 -1.37 -9.12 14.05
C PRO A 76 0.14 -8.83 13.98
N ASP A 77 0.92 -9.79 13.49
CA ASP A 77 2.37 -9.59 13.34
C ASP A 77 2.75 -8.87 12.05
N THR A 78 1.79 -8.72 11.14
CA THR A 78 2.04 -8.08 9.85
C THR A 78 1.52 -6.65 9.89
N LYS A 79 2.37 -5.69 9.52
CA LYS A 79 1.97 -4.29 9.47
C LYS A 79 1.47 -3.93 8.07
N CYS A 80 0.48 -3.05 8.03
CA CYS A 80 -0.14 -2.63 6.77
C CYS A 80 -0.60 -1.19 6.92
N PHE A 81 -1.10 -0.62 5.83
CA PHE A 81 -1.72 0.70 5.87
C PHE A 81 -3.19 0.55 6.28
N VAL A 82 -3.61 1.45 7.15
CA VAL A 82 -4.98 1.47 7.67
C VAL A 82 -5.58 2.84 7.38
N ILE A 83 -6.77 2.84 6.82
CA ILE A 83 -7.53 4.05 6.57
C ILE A 83 -8.47 4.27 7.74
N GLU A 84 -8.35 5.43 8.39
CA GLU A 84 -9.33 5.88 9.39
C GLU A 84 -10.36 6.72 8.65
N ARG A 85 -11.61 6.32 8.72
CA ARG A 85 -12.68 7.02 8.01
C ARG A 85 -13.33 8.06 8.92
N VAL A 86 -13.99 9.03 8.28
CA VAL A 86 -14.65 10.12 9.01
C VAL A 86 -15.79 9.63 9.91
N ASP A 87 -16.34 8.45 9.63
CA ASP A 87 -17.41 7.87 10.44
C ASP A 87 -16.87 7.05 11.62
N GLY A 88 -15.56 7.04 11.82
CA GLY A 88 -14.95 6.33 12.94
C GLY A 88 -14.56 4.89 12.65
N THR A 89 -14.88 4.39 11.46
CA THR A 89 -14.50 3.02 11.11
C THR A 89 -13.10 2.99 10.50
N GLU A 90 -12.48 1.81 10.48
CA GLU A 90 -11.14 1.61 9.95
C GLU A 90 -11.13 0.41 9.01
N VAL A 91 -10.24 0.47 8.02
CA VAL A 91 -10.03 -0.65 7.11
C VAL A 91 -8.58 -0.65 6.66
N ASP A 92 -8.01 -1.84 6.51
CA ASP A 92 -6.66 -1.98 5.97
C ASP A 92 -6.72 -2.26 4.48
N PHE A 93 -5.59 -2.04 3.81
CA PHE A 93 -5.47 -2.44 2.41
C PHE A 93 -4.02 -2.86 2.12
N SER A 94 -3.86 -3.60 1.03
CA SER A 94 -2.57 -4.12 0.62
C SER A 94 -1.92 -3.17 -0.40
N TYR A 95 -0.78 -2.57 -0.01
CA TYR A 95 -0.03 -1.74 -0.96
C TYR A 95 0.57 -2.61 -2.08
N ILE A 96 0.82 -3.89 -1.78
CA ILE A 96 1.40 -4.79 -2.78
C ILE A 96 0.43 -4.96 -3.95
N LYS A 97 -0.86 -5.10 -3.65
CA LYS A 97 -1.88 -5.20 -4.70
C LYS A 97 -1.97 -3.91 -5.52
N CYS A 98 -1.85 -2.77 -4.87
CA CYS A 98 -1.87 -1.48 -5.57
C CYS A 98 -0.69 -1.36 -6.52
N VAL A 99 0.51 -1.74 -6.06
CA VAL A 99 1.71 -1.68 -6.88
C VAL A 99 1.59 -2.66 -8.05
N ALA A 100 1.04 -3.85 -7.80
CA ALA A 100 0.83 -4.82 -8.88
C ALA A 100 -0.10 -4.26 -9.96
N ASN A 101 -1.11 -3.50 -9.56
CA ASN A 101 -2.02 -2.88 -10.52
C ASN A 101 -1.35 -1.77 -11.32
N LEU A 102 -0.44 -1.03 -10.68
CA LEU A 102 0.32 0.02 -11.37
C LEU A 102 1.32 -0.54 -12.38
N TYR A 103 1.85 -1.71 -12.09
CA TYR A 103 2.90 -2.33 -12.90
C TYR A 103 2.53 -3.78 -13.26
N PRO A 104 1.44 -3.97 -13.99
CA PRO A 104 0.98 -5.35 -14.29
C PRO A 104 1.99 -6.14 -15.10
N GLU A 105 2.74 -5.47 -15.98
CA GLU A 105 3.74 -6.16 -16.80
C GLU A 105 4.87 -6.71 -15.94
N ALA A 106 5.30 -5.94 -14.94
CA ALA A 106 6.33 -6.40 -14.03
C ALA A 106 5.85 -7.59 -13.21
N SER A 107 4.59 -7.57 -12.79
CA SER A 107 4.00 -8.66 -12.01
C SER A 107 3.94 -9.94 -12.82
N GLU A 108 3.54 -9.83 -14.08
CA GLU A 108 3.46 -10.98 -14.98
C GLU A 108 4.84 -11.53 -15.28
N GLY A 109 5.79 -10.64 -15.51
CA GLY A 109 7.14 -11.05 -15.86
C GLY A 109 7.86 -11.72 -14.70
N GLY A 110 7.37 -11.50 -13.52
CA GLY A 110 7.97 -12.09 -12.34
C GLY A 110 7.75 -13.57 -12.22
N LYS A 111 7.09 -14.17 -13.17
CA LYS A 111 6.84 -15.52 -13.11
C LYS A 111 7.81 -16.46 -12.60
N GLY A 112 7.50 -15.86 -12.87
CA GLY A 112 7.55 -16.16 -12.34
C GLY A 112 7.39 -16.14 -11.67
N GLY A 113 7.38 -16.22 -11.74
CA GLY A 113 7.11 -16.25 -11.01
C GLY A 113 6.62 -16.24 -10.50
N GLY A 114 6.57 -16.64 -10.59
CA GLY A 114 5.93 -16.86 -9.95
C GLY A 114 5.37 -17.00 -9.52
N GLN A 115 5.30 -17.44 -9.68
CA GLN A 115 4.54 -17.74 -9.25
C GLN A 115 4.01 -17.92 -8.68
N ARG A 116 4.05 -18.47 -8.70
CA ARG A 116 3.36 -18.83 -8.25
C ARG A 116 3.03 -18.95 -7.64
N LYS A 117 3.19 -19.26 -7.70
CA LYS A 117 2.61 -19.56 -7.19
C LYS A 117 2.34 -19.55 -6.62
N GLY A 118 2.69 -19.84 -6.80
CA GLY A 118 2.27 -20.08 -6.18
C GLY A 118 2.13 -20.06 -5.83
N ASP A 119 2.39 -20.52 -5.99
CA ASP A 119 1.96 -20.76 -5.63
C ASP A 119 1.83 -20.98 -5.16
N ARG A 120 2.12 -21.47 -5.08
CA ARG A 120 1.74 -21.98 -4.75
C ARG A 120 1.38 -22.33 -4.34
N LYS A 121 1.54 -22.68 -4.51
CA LYS A 121 1.04 -23.22 -4.34
C LYS A 121 0.89 -23.59 -4.01
N ARG A 122 1.13 -24.04 -4.14
CA ARG A 122 0.94 -24.60 -4.06
C ARG A 122 0.89 -25.02 -3.84
N LYS A 123 1.05 -25.44 -3.96
CA LYS A 123 1.05 -25.97 -4.01
C LYS A 123 0.90 -26.26 -3.73
#